data_469c40c2aee333db3a538350f17622bd
#
_entry.id   469c40c2aee333db3a538350f17622bd
#
_cell.length_a   1.000
_cell.length_b   1.000
_cell.length_c   1.000
_cell.angle_alpha   90.00
_cell.angle_beta   90.00
_cell.angle_gamma   90.00
#
_symmetry.space_group_name_H-M   'P 1'
#
loop_
_entity.id
_entity.type
_entity.pdbx_description
1 polymer ?
#
loop_
_entity_poly.entity_id
_entity_poly.type
_entity_poly.pdbx_seq_one_letter_code
_entity_poly.pdbx_strand_id
1 'polypeptide(L)'
;MIIYREITVKSDQDLFIIGDLHGCYNLYEKGKAKLGIRDTDVVVSLGDLTDRGKQNFRCVLEFTRKHNRYAIRGNHEDMMIKGMLEGDRSYYECWYQNGGYTVFEECGEEGATALAMMTEDLPVVLIVNYRGMKLAFIHGGYPSSLEYLPVTDIPEYISKMTKTQENRFAEALMWDRDMVDCAKEGMKLPVVMGVDYVFHGHSYVKTPIINANRVYMDTGSVFNNNLTFAYFDMDGGLQFYSTLEED
;
A
#
# COMPACT_ATOMS: atom_id res chain seq x y z
N MET A 1 -14.59 7.76 -2.50
CA MET A 1 -13.43 6.84 -2.63
C MET A 1 -12.91 6.91 -4.06
N ILE A 2 -11.59 7.07 -4.24
CA ILE A 2 -10.92 6.96 -5.55
C ILE A 2 -10.49 5.50 -5.69
N ILE A 3 -11.00 4.79 -6.71
CA ILE A 3 -10.62 3.37 -6.88
C ILE A 3 -9.35 3.23 -7.71
N TYR A 4 -9.17 4.06 -8.73
CA TYR A 4 -8.06 3.91 -9.68
C TYR A 4 -7.36 5.24 -9.94
N ARG A 5 -6.03 5.21 -9.98
CA ARG A 5 -5.17 6.34 -10.40
C ARG A 5 -4.00 5.81 -11.22
N GLU A 6 -3.55 6.58 -12.19
CA GLU A 6 -2.35 6.27 -12.98
C GLU A 6 -1.37 7.45 -12.95
N ILE A 7 -0.08 7.15 -12.82
CA ILE A 7 1.01 8.13 -12.85
C ILE A 7 2.15 7.64 -13.74
N THR A 8 3.01 8.55 -14.15
CA THR A 8 4.24 8.23 -14.88
C THR A 8 5.44 8.82 -14.15
N VAL A 9 6.45 8.00 -13.88
CA VAL A 9 7.74 8.40 -13.32
C VAL A 9 8.60 8.96 -14.44
N LYS A 10 9.21 10.11 -14.23
CA LYS A 10 10.09 10.75 -15.23
C LYS A 10 11.39 9.96 -15.38
N SER A 11 12.04 10.12 -16.52
CA SER A 11 13.26 9.38 -16.86
C SER A 11 14.49 9.70 -15.99
N ASP A 12 14.47 10.84 -15.29
CA ASP A 12 15.51 11.31 -14.37
C ASP A 12 15.24 10.96 -12.90
N GLN A 13 14.13 10.25 -12.63
CA GLN A 13 13.70 9.84 -11.30
C GLN A 13 13.84 8.32 -11.13
N ASP A 14 14.26 7.90 -9.95
CA ASP A 14 14.15 6.50 -9.54
C ASP A 14 12.83 6.22 -8.82
N LEU A 15 12.40 4.96 -8.84
CA LEU A 15 11.18 4.48 -8.19
C LEU A 15 11.55 3.55 -7.05
N PHE A 16 11.05 3.86 -5.87
CA PHE A 16 11.12 3.02 -4.68
C PHE A 16 9.71 2.66 -4.20
N ILE A 17 9.56 1.45 -3.68
CA ILE A 17 8.31 0.91 -3.20
C ILE A 17 8.54 0.47 -1.75
N ILE A 18 7.62 0.78 -0.85
CA ILE A 18 7.71 0.37 0.55
C ILE A 18 6.47 -0.40 0.98
N GLY A 19 6.68 -1.38 1.86
CA GLY A 19 5.59 -2.10 2.53
C GLY A 19 4.79 -1.22 3.50
N ASP A 20 3.99 -1.87 4.34
CA ASP A 20 3.13 -1.24 5.34
C ASP A 20 3.96 -0.48 6.38
N LEU A 21 3.59 0.77 6.66
CA LEU A 21 4.35 1.64 7.57
C LEU A 21 3.89 1.54 9.02
N HIS A 22 2.58 1.51 9.25
CA HIS A 22 2.01 1.45 10.59
C HIS A 22 2.68 2.39 11.60
N GLY A 23 2.75 3.70 11.28
CA GLY A 23 3.34 4.69 12.17
C GLY A 23 4.84 4.53 12.45
N CYS A 24 5.57 3.73 11.66
CA CYS A 24 7.01 3.48 11.84
C CYS A 24 7.86 4.41 10.94
N TYR A 25 7.64 5.71 11.01
CA TYR A 25 8.33 6.71 10.16
C TYR A 25 9.86 6.64 10.25
N ASN A 26 10.40 6.30 11.44
CA ASN A 26 11.85 6.17 11.61
C ASN A 26 12.47 5.04 10.75
N LEU A 27 11.73 3.96 10.48
CA LEU A 27 12.20 2.90 9.58
C LEU A 27 12.25 3.38 8.14
N TYR A 28 11.25 4.18 7.73
CA TYR A 28 11.27 4.83 6.43
C TYR A 28 12.48 5.76 6.26
N GLU A 29 12.75 6.61 7.24
CA GLU A 29 13.93 7.50 7.21
C GLU A 29 15.25 6.70 7.18
N LYS A 30 15.36 5.61 7.96
CA LYS A 30 16.53 4.71 7.91
C LYS A 30 16.75 4.16 6.51
N GLY A 31 15.72 3.57 5.90
CA GLY A 31 15.82 3.02 4.55
C GLY A 31 16.06 4.09 3.49
N LYS A 32 15.38 5.25 3.59
CA LYS A 32 15.59 6.41 2.72
C LYS A 32 17.06 6.86 2.72
N ALA A 33 17.66 7.00 3.90
CA ALA A 33 19.06 7.39 4.06
C ALA A 33 20.03 6.32 3.50
N LYS A 34 19.79 5.05 3.79
CA LYS A 34 20.64 3.93 3.37
C LYS A 34 20.66 3.76 1.85
N LEU A 35 19.48 3.88 1.21
CA LEU A 35 19.34 3.78 -0.25
C LEU A 35 19.65 5.08 -0.99
N GLY A 36 19.94 6.17 -0.28
CA GLY A 36 20.22 7.47 -0.89
C GLY A 36 19.03 8.06 -1.66
N ILE A 37 17.79 7.78 -1.22
CA ILE A 37 16.56 8.23 -1.90
C ILE A 37 16.47 9.75 -1.86
N ARG A 38 16.46 10.36 -3.03
CA ARG A 38 16.39 11.82 -3.21
C ARG A 38 14.95 12.32 -3.08
N ASP A 39 14.77 13.59 -2.78
CA ASP A 39 13.42 14.20 -2.76
C ASP A 39 12.78 14.27 -4.16
N THR A 40 13.60 14.19 -5.21
CA THR A 40 13.17 14.10 -6.60
C THR A 40 12.69 12.70 -6.99
N ASP A 41 13.11 11.65 -6.29
CA ASP A 41 12.73 10.28 -6.60
C ASP A 41 11.30 9.99 -6.15
N VAL A 42 10.67 9.06 -6.84
CA VAL A 42 9.30 8.63 -6.52
C VAL A 42 9.34 7.51 -5.49
N VAL A 43 8.54 7.65 -4.43
CA VAL A 43 8.31 6.58 -3.45
C VAL A 43 6.82 6.26 -3.39
N VAL A 44 6.48 4.97 -3.47
CA VAL A 44 5.10 4.46 -3.35
C VAL A 44 5.01 3.58 -2.11
N SER A 45 4.10 3.92 -1.18
CA SER A 45 3.72 3.06 -0.06
C SER A 45 2.54 2.16 -0.43
N LEU A 46 2.60 0.92 0.02
CA LEU A 46 1.53 -0.07 -0.18
C LEU A 46 0.33 0.11 0.76
N GLY A 47 0.21 1.27 1.43
CA GLY A 47 -0.89 1.59 2.35
C GLY A 47 -0.54 1.28 3.79
N ASP A 48 -1.58 1.25 4.64
CA ASP A 48 -1.44 1.07 6.09
C ASP A 48 -0.37 2.00 6.68
N LEU A 49 -0.54 3.30 6.42
CA LEU A 49 0.37 4.34 6.90
C LEU A 49 0.26 4.53 8.41
N THR A 50 -0.95 4.29 8.94
CA THR A 50 -1.32 4.57 10.34
C THR A 50 -1.49 3.31 11.17
N ASP A 51 -1.79 3.53 12.45
CA ASP A 51 -2.12 2.53 13.45
C ASP A 51 -0.94 1.74 14.01
N ARG A 52 -1.09 1.24 15.24
CA ARG A 52 -0.12 0.39 15.95
C ARG A 52 1.18 1.10 16.34
N GLY A 53 1.77 1.87 15.44
CA GLY A 53 3.00 2.64 15.70
C GLY A 53 2.73 4.01 16.33
N LYS A 54 3.80 4.83 16.46
CA LYS A 54 3.76 6.08 17.25
C LYS A 54 3.97 7.36 16.41
N GLN A 55 4.15 7.23 15.09
CA GLN A 55 4.45 8.37 14.21
C GLN A 55 3.47 8.42 13.04
N ASN A 56 2.18 8.19 13.35
CA ASN A 56 1.10 8.10 12.38
C ASN A 56 0.98 9.40 11.57
N PHE A 57 1.01 10.53 12.27
CA PHE A 57 0.89 11.85 11.65
C PHE A 57 2.03 12.10 10.64
N ARG A 58 3.27 11.73 10.99
CA ARG A 58 4.43 11.88 10.10
C ARG A 58 4.30 11.01 8.84
N CYS A 59 3.87 9.75 8.99
CA CYS A 59 3.65 8.85 7.86
C CYS A 59 2.62 9.43 6.89
N VAL A 60 1.47 9.90 7.40
CA VAL A 60 0.43 10.48 6.54
C VAL A 60 0.91 11.76 5.86
N LEU A 61 1.58 12.67 6.59
CA LEU A 61 2.13 13.90 5.98
C LEU A 61 3.12 13.60 4.85
N GLU A 62 4.01 12.63 5.04
CA GLU A 62 4.99 12.23 4.03
C GLU A 62 4.30 11.85 2.71
N PHE A 63 3.29 10.97 2.77
CA PHE A 63 2.68 10.38 1.58
C PHE A 63 1.45 11.12 1.04
N THR A 64 0.94 12.13 1.74
CA THR A 64 -0.21 12.92 1.28
C THR A 64 0.13 14.37 0.95
N ARG A 65 1.26 14.91 1.42
CA ARG A 65 1.61 16.33 1.28
C ARG A 65 2.92 16.59 0.54
N LYS A 66 3.82 15.61 0.46
CA LYS A 66 5.08 15.79 -0.27
C LYS A 66 4.94 15.40 -1.74
N HIS A 67 5.66 16.11 -2.59
CA HIS A 67 5.77 15.76 -4.00
C HIS A 67 6.53 14.44 -4.16
N ASN A 68 6.19 13.69 -5.22
CA ASN A 68 6.80 12.40 -5.55
C ASN A 68 6.66 11.32 -4.44
N ARG A 69 5.73 11.53 -3.51
CA ARG A 69 5.34 10.55 -2.50
C ARG A 69 3.89 10.15 -2.77
N TYR A 70 3.68 8.87 -2.94
CA TYR A 70 2.37 8.29 -3.24
C TYR A 70 2.08 7.16 -2.27
N ALA A 71 0.83 6.96 -1.95
CA ALA A 71 0.37 5.79 -1.23
C ALA A 71 -0.92 5.27 -1.89
N ILE A 72 -1.17 4.00 -1.73
CA ILE A 72 -2.50 3.43 -1.96
C ILE A 72 -3.25 3.36 -0.63
N ARG A 73 -4.58 3.24 -0.71
CA ARG A 73 -5.42 3.03 0.46
C ARG A 73 -5.26 1.59 0.96
N GLY A 74 -4.82 1.43 2.21
CA GLY A 74 -4.90 0.17 2.93
C GLY A 74 -6.24 0.00 3.66
N ASN A 75 -6.46 -1.17 4.23
CA ASN A 75 -7.66 -1.43 4.99
C ASN A 75 -7.71 -0.62 6.30
N HIS A 76 -6.58 -0.23 6.86
CA HIS A 76 -6.51 0.64 8.05
C HIS A 76 -6.98 2.06 7.75
N GLU A 77 -6.57 2.66 6.63
CA GLU A 77 -7.12 3.94 6.19
C GLU A 77 -8.61 3.84 5.90
N ASP A 78 -9.08 2.76 5.27
CA ASP A 78 -10.51 2.58 4.95
C ASP A 78 -11.37 2.46 6.22
N MET A 79 -10.91 1.70 7.21
CA MET A 79 -11.58 1.61 8.51
C MET A 79 -11.63 2.96 9.22
N MET A 80 -10.51 3.69 9.25
CA MET A 80 -10.43 5.02 9.87
C MET A 80 -11.39 6.01 9.19
N ILE A 81 -11.42 6.06 7.86
CA ILE A 81 -12.30 6.94 7.09
C ILE A 81 -13.77 6.63 7.37
N LYS A 82 -14.16 5.38 7.26
CA LYS A 82 -15.55 4.94 7.50
C LYS A 82 -15.98 5.20 8.95
N GLY A 83 -15.11 4.93 9.91
CA GLY A 83 -15.37 5.18 11.32
C GLY A 83 -15.44 6.66 11.67
N MET A 84 -14.46 7.46 11.24
CA MET A 84 -14.32 8.85 11.67
C MET A 84 -15.11 9.84 10.82
N LEU A 85 -15.23 9.62 9.51
CA LEU A 85 -15.89 10.57 8.59
C LEU A 85 -17.30 10.16 8.20
N GLU A 86 -17.56 8.87 8.02
CA GLU A 86 -18.87 8.37 7.63
C GLU A 86 -19.74 8.00 8.86
N GLY A 87 -19.14 7.95 10.06
CA GLY A 87 -19.84 7.67 11.33
C GLY A 87 -20.27 6.21 11.47
N ASP A 88 -19.65 5.28 10.73
CA ASP A 88 -19.94 3.85 10.85
C ASP A 88 -19.29 3.29 12.12
N ARG A 89 -20.15 3.00 13.11
CA ARG A 89 -19.70 2.52 14.42
C ARG A 89 -18.99 1.16 14.35
N SER A 90 -19.37 0.28 13.44
CA SER A 90 -18.76 -1.05 13.33
C SER A 90 -17.33 -0.93 12.78
N TYR A 91 -17.12 -0.06 11.80
CA TYR A 91 -15.79 0.27 11.29
C TYR A 91 -14.93 1.00 12.31
N TYR A 92 -15.51 1.94 13.08
CA TYR A 92 -14.82 2.62 14.17
C TYR A 92 -14.33 1.62 15.24
N GLU A 93 -15.18 0.73 15.73
CA GLU A 93 -14.83 -0.28 16.74
C GLU A 93 -13.76 -1.25 16.19
N CYS A 94 -13.90 -1.69 14.94
CA CYS A 94 -12.91 -2.54 14.28
C CYS A 94 -11.57 -1.83 14.15
N TRP A 95 -11.54 -0.59 13.66
CA TRP A 95 -10.34 0.22 13.53
C TRP A 95 -9.63 0.44 14.86
N TYR A 96 -10.36 0.88 15.88
CA TYR A 96 -9.84 1.14 17.21
C TYR A 96 -9.15 -0.10 17.79
N GLN A 97 -9.79 -1.27 17.70
CA GLN A 97 -9.26 -2.55 18.20
C GLN A 97 -8.05 -3.06 17.38
N ASN A 98 -7.94 -2.71 16.12
CA ASN A 98 -6.83 -3.11 15.25
C ASN A 98 -5.62 -2.17 15.33
N GLY A 99 -5.61 -1.23 16.27
CA GLY A 99 -4.46 -0.35 16.53
C GLY A 99 -4.74 1.14 16.32
N GLY A 100 -5.93 1.52 15.88
CA GLY A 100 -6.33 2.92 15.70
C GLY A 100 -6.28 3.74 16.98
N TYR A 101 -6.35 3.09 18.17
CA TYR A 101 -6.17 3.77 19.45
C TYR A 101 -4.84 4.53 19.54
N THR A 102 -3.78 4.07 18.85
CA THR A 102 -2.48 4.76 18.86
C THR A 102 -2.52 6.11 18.14
N VAL A 103 -3.42 6.28 17.19
CA VAL A 103 -3.67 7.57 16.54
C VAL A 103 -4.27 8.56 17.55
N PHE A 104 -5.23 8.11 18.37
CA PHE A 104 -5.78 8.96 19.45
C PHE A 104 -4.73 9.31 20.50
N GLU A 105 -3.87 8.37 20.86
CA GLU A 105 -2.77 8.62 21.80
C GLU A 105 -1.78 9.66 21.26
N GLU A 106 -1.53 9.67 19.95
CA GLU A 106 -0.60 10.60 19.30
C GLU A 106 -1.21 12.00 19.10
N CYS A 107 -2.45 12.09 18.62
CA CYS A 107 -2.99 13.36 18.12
C CYS A 107 -4.44 13.67 18.52
N GLY A 108 -5.08 12.85 19.37
CA GLY A 108 -6.46 13.05 19.81
C GLY A 108 -7.51 12.84 18.71
N GLU A 109 -8.78 13.11 19.03
CA GLU A 109 -9.90 12.89 18.10
C GLU A 109 -9.85 13.85 16.90
N GLU A 110 -9.52 15.11 17.12
CA GLU A 110 -9.39 16.10 16.05
C GLU A 110 -8.26 15.70 15.08
N GLY A 111 -7.13 15.23 15.61
CA GLY A 111 -6.02 14.74 14.81
C GLY A 111 -6.37 13.48 14.02
N ALA A 112 -7.07 12.52 14.64
CA ALA A 112 -7.56 11.32 13.95
C ALA A 112 -8.51 11.67 12.79
N THR A 113 -9.43 12.61 13.01
CA THR A 113 -10.32 13.13 11.96
C THR A 113 -9.52 13.80 10.84
N ALA A 114 -8.51 14.60 11.18
CA ALA A 114 -7.65 15.23 10.18
C ALA A 114 -6.87 14.20 9.35
N LEU A 115 -6.34 13.14 9.97
CA LEU A 115 -5.66 12.06 9.25
C LEU A 115 -6.62 11.30 8.31
N ALA A 116 -7.85 11.01 8.76
CA ALA A 116 -8.87 10.40 7.92
C ALA A 116 -9.17 11.26 6.68
N MET A 117 -9.35 12.59 6.86
CA MET A 117 -9.55 13.53 5.74
C MET A 117 -8.34 13.58 4.79
N MET A 118 -7.12 13.52 5.33
CA MET A 118 -5.90 13.55 4.51
C MET A 118 -5.71 12.28 3.67
N THR A 119 -6.23 11.14 4.12
CA THR A 119 -6.13 9.85 3.45
C THR A 119 -7.34 9.51 2.57
N GLU A 120 -8.41 10.33 2.60
CA GLU A 120 -9.65 10.08 1.86
C GLU A 120 -9.46 9.95 0.35
N ASP A 121 -8.48 10.66 -0.22
CA ASP A 121 -8.19 10.67 -1.66
C ASP A 121 -7.13 9.63 -2.09
N LEU A 122 -6.67 8.75 -1.20
CA LEU A 122 -5.77 7.67 -1.58
C LEU A 122 -6.49 6.67 -2.49
N PRO A 123 -5.90 6.29 -3.65
CA PRO A 123 -6.50 5.32 -4.54
C PRO A 123 -6.40 3.90 -3.98
N VAL A 124 -7.34 3.03 -4.31
CA VAL A 124 -7.28 1.59 -3.99
C VAL A 124 -6.31 0.86 -4.93
N VAL A 125 -6.29 1.27 -6.19
CA VAL A 125 -5.37 0.79 -7.22
C VAL A 125 -4.58 1.96 -7.79
N LEU A 126 -3.27 1.88 -7.73
CA LEU A 126 -2.37 2.83 -8.37
C LEU A 126 -1.60 2.10 -9.48
N ILE A 127 -1.60 2.67 -10.69
CA ILE A 127 -0.72 2.23 -11.77
C ILE A 127 0.43 3.21 -11.92
N VAL A 128 1.63 2.69 -12.05
CA VAL A 128 2.85 3.47 -12.28
C VAL A 128 3.52 3.00 -13.56
N ASN A 129 3.66 3.93 -14.52
CA ASN A 129 4.48 3.69 -15.70
C ASN A 129 5.93 4.09 -15.37
N TYR A 130 6.85 3.14 -15.44
CA TYR A 130 8.25 3.33 -15.08
C TYR A 130 9.19 2.58 -16.03
N ARG A 131 10.05 3.29 -16.73
CA ARG A 131 11.07 2.72 -17.65
C ARG A 131 10.51 1.70 -18.65
N GLY A 132 9.31 1.95 -19.19
CA GLY A 132 8.61 1.06 -20.13
C GLY A 132 7.83 -0.08 -19.48
N MET A 133 7.94 -0.27 -18.18
CA MET A 133 7.12 -1.20 -17.41
C MET A 133 5.84 -0.54 -16.91
N LYS A 134 4.80 -1.33 -16.76
CA LYS A 134 3.55 -0.96 -16.11
C LYS A 134 3.42 -1.74 -14.80
N LEU A 135 3.42 -1.03 -13.68
CA LEU A 135 3.41 -1.59 -12.33
C LEU A 135 2.08 -1.27 -11.65
N ALA A 136 1.46 -2.26 -11.02
CA ALA A 136 0.25 -2.06 -10.21
C ALA A 136 0.57 -2.13 -8.71
N PHE A 137 -0.19 -1.37 -7.94
CA PHE A 137 -0.11 -1.34 -6.48
C PHE A 137 -1.51 -1.55 -5.92
N ILE A 138 -1.70 -2.62 -5.15
CA ILE A 138 -2.98 -3.06 -4.58
C ILE A 138 -2.69 -3.62 -3.20
N HIS A 139 -3.29 -3.07 -2.15
CA HIS A 139 -2.88 -3.34 -0.77
C HIS A 139 -3.01 -4.81 -0.38
N GLY A 140 -4.21 -5.38 -0.36
CA GLY A 140 -4.45 -6.77 0.07
C GLY A 140 -4.02 -7.78 -0.98
N GLY A 141 -4.64 -7.75 -2.13
CA GLY A 141 -4.39 -8.71 -3.20
C GLY A 141 -5.21 -8.44 -4.45
N TYR A 142 -4.97 -9.25 -5.46
CA TYR A 142 -5.80 -9.32 -6.66
C TYR A 142 -6.48 -10.69 -6.68
N PRO A 143 -7.75 -10.79 -6.23
CA PRO A 143 -8.44 -12.06 -6.00
C PRO A 143 -8.53 -12.93 -7.25
N SER A 144 -8.58 -14.25 -7.08
CA SER A 144 -8.75 -15.20 -8.19
C SER A 144 -10.04 -14.97 -8.98
N SER A 145 -11.09 -14.45 -8.33
CA SER A 145 -12.36 -14.09 -9.02
C SER A 145 -12.20 -13.01 -10.09
N LEU A 146 -11.08 -12.26 -10.06
CA LEU A 146 -10.74 -11.21 -11.02
C LEU A 146 -9.63 -11.62 -12.00
N GLU A 147 -9.19 -12.88 -12.01
CA GLU A 147 -8.05 -13.33 -12.81
C GLU A 147 -8.16 -13.02 -14.32
N TYR A 148 -9.38 -12.95 -14.85
CA TYR A 148 -9.65 -12.61 -16.25
C TYR A 148 -9.83 -11.11 -16.53
N LEU A 149 -9.80 -10.27 -15.50
CA LEU A 149 -9.89 -8.82 -15.65
C LEU A 149 -8.48 -8.22 -15.66
N PRO A 150 -8.01 -7.62 -16.77
CA PRO A 150 -6.76 -6.86 -16.74
C PRO A 150 -6.87 -5.69 -15.73
N VAL A 151 -5.83 -5.47 -14.94
CA VAL A 151 -5.85 -4.36 -13.95
C VAL A 151 -6.08 -3.01 -14.63
N THR A 152 -5.59 -2.86 -15.85
CA THR A 152 -5.79 -1.64 -16.67
C THR A 152 -7.25 -1.39 -17.08
N ASP A 153 -8.09 -2.42 -17.04
CA ASP A 153 -9.49 -2.33 -17.45
C ASP A 153 -10.44 -2.07 -16.27
N ILE A 154 -9.89 -1.97 -15.06
CA ILE A 154 -10.66 -1.62 -13.84
C ILE A 154 -11.51 -0.34 -14.02
N PRO A 155 -11.01 0.77 -14.60
CA PRO A 155 -11.83 1.96 -14.79
C PRO A 155 -13.11 1.69 -15.60
N GLU A 156 -13.02 0.92 -16.67
CA GLU A 156 -14.19 0.53 -17.47
C GLU A 156 -15.10 -0.42 -16.69
N TYR A 157 -14.50 -1.38 -15.98
CA TYR A 157 -15.24 -2.36 -15.19
C TYR A 157 -16.09 -1.70 -14.10
N ILE A 158 -15.49 -0.80 -13.30
CA ILE A 158 -16.20 -0.09 -12.22
C ILE A 158 -17.22 0.92 -12.74
N SER A 159 -17.04 1.48 -13.95
CA SER A 159 -18.01 2.43 -14.54
C SER A 159 -19.41 1.84 -14.73
N LYS A 160 -19.52 0.53 -14.72
CA LYS A 160 -20.77 -0.24 -14.86
C LYS A 160 -21.37 -0.66 -13.51
N MET A 161 -20.73 -0.30 -12.39
CA MET A 161 -21.12 -0.70 -11.05
C MET A 161 -21.99 0.35 -10.36
N THR A 162 -22.84 -0.11 -9.46
CA THR A 162 -23.46 0.75 -8.44
C THR A 162 -22.43 1.09 -7.37
N LYS A 163 -22.67 2.13 -6.58
CA LYS A 163 -21.79 2.52 -5.47
C LYS A 163 -21.52 1.39 -4.48
N THR A 164 -22.55 0.61 -4.16
CA THR A 164 -22.41 -0.56 -3.28
C THR A 164 -21.50 -1.63 -3.87
N GLN A 165 -21.56 -1.86 -5.18
CA GLN A 165 -20.67 -2.81 -5.88
C GLN A 165 -19.24 -2.29 -5.92
N GLU A 166 -19.03 -1.00 -6.18
CA GLU A 166 -17.70 -0.36 -6.11
C GLU A 166 -17.06 -0.53 -4.73
N ASN A 167 -17.83 -0.29 -3.65
CA ASN A 167 -17.32 -0.43 -2.30
C ASN A 167 -16.89 -1.88 -2.00
N ARG A 168 -17.71 -2.87 -2.37
CA ARG A 168 -17.37 -4.29 -2.21
C ARG A 168 -16.15 -4.70 -3.03
N PHE A 169 -16.05 -4.16 -4.24
CA PHE A 169 -14.88 -4.39 -5.10
C PHE A 169 -13.61 -3.82 -4.48
N ALA A 170 -13.65 -2.58 -3.97
CA ALA A 170 -12.54 -1.96 -3.26
C ALA A 170 -12.15 -2.73 -2.00
N GLU A 171 -13.13 -3.16 -1.20
CA GLU A 171 -12.89 -3.99 -0.01
C GLU A 171 -12.20 -5.31 -0.37
N ALA A 172 -12.65 -6.00 -1.43
CA ALA A 172 -12.01 -7.23 -1.88
C ALA A 172 -10.52 -7.02 -2.22
N LEU A 173 -10.16 -5.89 -2.84
CA LEU A 173 -8.76 -5.57 -3.17
C LEU A 173 -7.93 -5.19 -1.94
N MET A 174 -8.54 -4.58 -0.91
CA MET A 174 -7.82 -4.16 0.30
C MET A 174 -7.68 -5.25 1.35
N TRP A 175 -8.54 -6.28 1.33
CA TRP A 175 -8.61 -7.30 2.37
C TRP A 175 -8.22 -8.72 1.91
N ASP A 176 -7.96 -8.94 0.60
CA ASP A 176 -7.63 -10.28 0.09
C ASP A 176 -6.37 -10.85 0.77
N ARG A 177 -6.47 -12.10 1.21
CA ARG A 177 -5.36 -12.89 1.76
C ARG A 177 -5.18 -14.24 1.07
N ASP A 178 -6.16 -14.64 0.27
CA ASP A 178 -6.19 -15.99 -0.30
C ASP A 178 -4.96 -16.23 -1.19
N MET A 179 -4.61 -15.24 -2.01
CA MET A 179 -3.51 -15.38 -2.94
C MET A 179 -2.13 -15.42 -2.24
N VAL A 180 -1.91 -14.62 -1.22
CA VAL A 180 -0.64 -14.65 -0.48
C VAL A 180 -0.51 -15.95 0.33
N ASP A 181 -1.59 -16.47 0.89
CA ASP A 181 -1.54 -17.71 1.64
C ASP A 181 -1.23 -18.90 0.70
N CYS A 182 -1.84 -18.94 -0.48
CA CYS A 182 -1.43 -19.87 -1.54
C CYS A 182 0.06 -19.73 -1.92
N ALA A 183 0.56 -18.48 -2.03
CA ALA A 183 1.97 -18.24 -2.34
C ALA A 183 2.92 -18.73 -1.24
N LYS A 184 2.56 -18.53 0.04
CA LYS A 184 3.32 -19.06 1.20
C LYS A 184 3.40 -20.57 1.22
N GLU A 185 2.36 -21.25 0.74
CA GLU A 185 2.31 -22.71 0.57
C GLU A 185 3.06 -23.20 -0.68
N GLY A 186 3.65 -22.31 -1.46
CA GLY A 186 4.42 -22.64 -2.67
C GLY A 186 3.55 -22.97 -3.89
N MET A 187 2.26 -22.67 -3.83
CA MET A 187 1.38 -22.84 -5.00
C MET A 187 1.69 -21.81 -6.07
N LYS A 188 1.71 -22.24 -7.34
CA LYS A 188 1.88 -21.32 -8.47
C LYS A 188 0.61 -20.50 -8.68
N LEU A 189 0.73 -19.19 -8.61
CA LEU A 189 -0.39 -18.26 -8.81
C LEU A 189 -0.58 -17.90 -10.29
N PRO A 190 -1.80 -17.53 -10.71
CA PRO A 190 -2.04 -16.95 -12.01
C PRO A 190 -1.37 -15.57 -12.14
N VAL A 191 -0.93 -15.26 -13.37
CA VAL A 191 -0.42 -13.93 -13.71
C VAL A 191 -1.56 -12.92 -13.67
N VAL A 192 -1.32 -11.77 -13.09
CA VAL A 192 -2.25 -10.62 -13.16
C VAL A 192 -2.05 -9.92 -14.49
N MET A 193 -3.12 -9.87 -15.30
CA MET A 193 -3.04 -9.33 -16.65
C MET A 193 -2.97 -7.80 -16.69
N GLY A 194 -2.35 -7.27 -17.74
CA GLY A 194 -2.28 -5.83 -18.03
C GLY A 194 -1.13 -5.09 -17.35
N VAL A 195 -0.29 -5.78 -16.56
CA VAL A 195 0.84 -5.20 -15.83
C VAL A 195 2.03 -6.16 -15.78
N ASP A 196 3.25 -5.60 -15.66
CA ASP A 196 4.47 -6.39 -15.52
C ASP A 196 4.64 -6.94 -14.11
N TYR A 197 4.32 -6.13 -13.08
CA TYR A 197 4.29 -6.53 -11.68
C TYR A 197 3.07 -5.94 -10.97
N VAL A 198 2.59 -6.65 -9.93
CA VAL A 198 1.65 -6.12 -8.95
C VAL A 198 2.21 -6.29 -7.54
N PHE A 199 2.29 -5.17 -6.80
CA PHE A 199 2.84 -5.12 -5.45
C PHE A 199 1.75 -5.10 -4.40
N HIS A 200 1.94 -5.89 -3.33
CA HIS A 200 1.00 -6.09 -2.23
C HIS A 200 1.66 -5.91 -0.86
N GLY A 201 0.93 -5.29 0.06
CA GLY A 201 1.22 -5.19 1.50
C GLY A 201 0.34 -6.15 2.32
N HIS A 202 -0.28 -5.62 3.41
CA HIS A 202 -1.36 -6.21 4.19
C HIS A 202 -1.05 -7.53 4.91
N SER A 203 -0.50 -8.48 4.21
CA SER A 203 -0.29 -9.85 4.71
C SER A 203 1.17 -10.09 4.99
N TYR A 204 1.50 -10.23 6.28
CA TYR A 204 2.86 -10.47 6.71
C TYR A 204 3.53 -11.63 5.99
N VAL A 205 4.73 -11.37 5.51
CA VAL A 205 5.68 -12.35 4.96
C VAL A 205 7.03 -12.18 5.64
N LYS A 206 7.73 -13.30 5.91
CA LYS A 206 9.05 -13.24 6.58
C LYS A 206 10.09 -12.51 5.70
N THR A 207 10.05 -12.78 4.42
CA THR A 207 10.84 -12.13 3.35
C THR A 207 9.93 -11.89 2.16
N PRO A 208 10.21 -10.92 1.29
CA PRO A 208 9.41 -10.69 0.09
C PRO A 208 9.21 -11.96 -0.73
N ILE A 209 7.99 -12.19 -1.20
CA ILE A 209 7.64 -13.33 -2.04
C ILE A 209 7.31 -12.82 -3.43
N ILE A 210 8.00 -13.37 -4.45
CA ILE A 210 7.63 -13.17 -5.85
C ILE A 210 6.99 -14.47 -6.35
N ASN A 211 5.73 -14.39 -6.80
CA ASN A 211 5.01 -15.52 -7.36
C ASN A 211 4.26 -15.08 -8.62
N ALA A 212 4.65 -15.63 -9.77
CA ALA A 212 4.31 -15.10 -11.08
C ALA A 212 4.77 -13.62 -11.17
N ASN A 213 3.83 -12.67 -11.40
CA ASN A 213 4.13 -11.24 -11.38
C ASN A 213 3.60 -10.53 -10.12
N ARG A 214 3.27 -11.28 -9.06
CA ARG A 214 2.81 -10.75 -7.76
C ARG A 214 3.98 -10.66 -6.81
N VAL A 215 4.11 -9.53 -6.12
CA VAL A 215 5.16 -9.23 -5.14
C VAL A 215 4.50 -8.90 -3.81
N TYR A 216 4.68 -9.75 -2.80
CA TYR A 216 4.19 -9.55 -1.44
C TYR A 216 5.35 -9.10 -0.56
N MET A 217 5.24 -7.94 0.11
CA MET A 217 6.38 -7.35 0.79
C MET A 217 6.05 -6.63 2.12
N ASP A 218 4.93 -6.93 2.77
CA ASP A 218 4.73 -6.54 4.17
C ASP A 218 5.58 -7.44 5.06
N THR A 219 6.68 -6.91 5.59
CA THR A 219 7.61 -7.66 6.46
C THR A 219 7.48 -7.28 7.94
N GLY A 220 6.42 -6.55 8.29
CA GLY A 220 6.05 -6.28 9.68
C GLY A 220 6.81 -5.12 10.30
N SER A 221 6.71 -3.92 9.76
CA SER A 221 7.37 -2.71 10.25
C SER A 221 7.16 -2.50 11.75
N VAL A 222 5.94 -2.61 12.24
CA VAL A 222 5.61 -2.39 13.65
C VAL A 222 5.89 -3.61 14.54
N PHE A 223 5.75 -4.83 14.01
CA PHE A 223 5.89 -6.04 14.82
C PHE A 223 7.33 -6.57 14.85
N ASN A 224 8.04 -6.46 13.73
CA ASN A 224 9.38 -7.01 13.56
C ASN A 224 10.46 -5.93 13.43
N ASN A 225 10.06 -4.65 13.51
CA ASN A 225 10.96 -3.52 13.25
C ASN A 225 11.62 -3.62 11.86
N ASN A 226 10.89 -4.17 10.89
CA ASN A 226 11.38 -4.46 9.54
C ASN A 226 10.50 -3.85 8.46
N LEU A 227 10.96 -2.79 7.84
CA LEU A 227 10.36 -2.21 6.64
C LEU A 227 11.16 -2.64 5.42
N THR A 228 10.49 -3.26 4.45
CA THR A 228 11.10 -3.62 3.17
C THR A 228 10.88 -2.53 2.13
N PHE A 229 11.97 -2.20 1.43
CA PHE A 229 11.98 -1.38 0.23
C PHE A 229 12.22 -2.27 -0.99
N ALA A 230 11.51 -2.01 -2.08
CA ALA A 230 11.80 -2.59 -3.38
C ALA A 230 12.18 -1.48 -4.38
N TYR A 231 13.08 -1.78 -5.30
CA TYR A 231 13.53 -0.87 -6.35
C TYR A 231 14.05 -1.67 -7.55
N PHE A 232 14.19 -1.01 -8.69
CA PHE A 232 14.75 -1.64 -9.88
C PHE A 232 16.18 -1.14 -10.07
N ASP A 233 17.12 -2.07 -10.27
CA ASP A 233 18.51 -1.76 -10.59
C ASP A 233 18.69 -1.20 -12.03
N MET A 234 19.92 -0.94 -12.41
CA MET A 234 20.26 -0.37 -13.72
C MET A 234 19.90 -1.31 -14.89
N ASP A 235 19.89 -2.61 -14.65
CA ASP A 235 19.57 -3.65 -15.63
C ASP A 235 18.07 -3.98 -15.66
N GLY A 236 17.27 -3.33 -14.80
CA GLY A 236 15.81 -3.53 -14.66
C GLY A 236 15.45 -4.70 -13.76
N GLY A 237 16.38 -5.25 -13.01
CA GLY A 237 16.15 -6.31 -12.02
C GLY A 237 15.49 -5.77 -10.76
N LEU A 238 14.44 -6.45 -10.27
CA LEU A 238 13.77 -6.09 -9.01
C LEU A 238 14.66 -6.50 -7.83
N GLN A 239 14.99 -5.52 -6.97
CA GLN A 239 15.83 -5.66 -5.79
C GLN A 239 15.03 -5.34 -4.53
N PHE A 240 15.46 -5.88 -3.38
CA PHE A 240 14.88 -5.60 -2.07
C PHE A 240 15.96 -5.18 -1.08
N TYR A 241 15.59 -4.23 -0.21
CA TYR A 241 16.37 -3.85 0.96
C TYR A 241 15.47 -3.94 2.20
N SER A 242 15.98 -4.56 3.25
CA SER A 242 15.32 -4.70 4.55
C SER A 242 16.00 -3.82 5.59
N THR A 243 15.21 -3.08 6.39
CA THR A 243 15.75 -2.24 7.47
C THR A 243 16.33 -3.06 8.64
N LEU A 244 16.16 -4.41 8.64
CA LEU A 244 16.85 -5.32 9.55
C LEU A 244 18.29 -5.64 9.12
N GLU A 245 18.64 -5.44 7.86
CA GLU A 245 20.01 -5.64 7.40
C GLU A 245 20.92 -4.69 8.16
N GLU A 246 21.93 -5.26 8.85
CA GLU A 246 22.98 -4.53 9.53
C GLU A 246 23.92 -3.86 8.49
N ASP A 247 24.47 -2.73 8.84
CA ASP A 247 25.42 -1.96 8.00
C ASP A 247 26.74 -2.68 7.80
#